data_7abbabfcaf9df18f44fcf23319e4ca0e
#
_entry.id   7abbabfcaf9df18f44fcf23319e4ca0e
#
_cell.length_a   1.000
_cell.length_b   1.000
_cell.length_c   1.000
_cell.angle_alpha   90.00
_cell.angle_beta   90.00
_cell.angle_gamma   90.00
#
_symmetry.space_group_name_H-M   'P 1'
#
loop_
_entity.id
_entity.type
_entity.pdbx_description
1 polymer ?
#
loop_
_entity_poly.entity_id
_entity_poly.type
_entity_poly.pdbx_seq_one_letter_code
_entity_poly.pdbx_strand_id
1 'polypeptide(L)'
;MSKLLYIQASPRGQRSHCITVADAFIKVYKQKRPDDKIVTLNVFDASIPSFDGLAVQAKYTILHGKSHSEEELEVWKNVEKVIEQFTSADKYVLAVPMWNFSIPYRLKQYIDLLVQPGYTFSFSEDKGYKEIGRAHV
;
A
#
# COMPACT_ATOMS: atom_id res chain seq x y z
N MET A 1 -15.17 3.44 15.50
CA MET A 1 -14.36 2.28 15.08
C MET A 1 -13.51 2.69 13.88
N SER A 2 -12.22 2.57 14.00
CA SER A 2 -11.27 2.85 12.92
C SER A 2 -10.62 1.57 12.42
N LYS A 3 -10.09 1.59 11.19
CA LYS A 3 -9.31 0.51 10.61
C LYS A 3 -7.84 0.90 10.58
N LEU A 4 -6.99 0.13 11.23
CA LEU A 4 -5.54 0.27 11.20
C LEU A 4 -4.95 -0.80 10.30
N LEU A 5 -4.16 -0.39 9.30
CA LEU A 5 -3.37 -1.28 8.46
C LEU A 5 -1.95 -1.35 9.00
N TYR A 6 -1.56 -2.53 9.46
CA TYR A 6 -0.21 -2.82 9.93
C TYR A 6 0.59 -3.51 8.82
N ILE A 7 1.53 -2.79 8.23
CA ILE A 7 2.35 -3.24 7.11
C ILE A 7 3.72 -3.69 7.63
N GLN A 8 4.04 -4.95 7.44
CA GLN A 8 5.32 -5.54 7.78
C GLN A 8 6.16 -5.70 6.51
N ALA A 9 7.34 -5.08 6.49
CA ALA A 9 8.25 -5.10 5.35
C ALA A 9 9.54 -5.91 5.64
N SER A 10 9.41 -7.01 6.38
CA SER A 10 10.53 -7.89 6.70
C SER A 10 10.14 -9.36 6.49
N PRO A 11 10.99 -10.16 5.79
CA PRO A 11 10.79 -11.60 5.64
C PRO A 11 11.24 -12.41 6.85
N ARG A 12 11.86 -11.76 7.87
CA ARG A 12 12.44 -12.45 9.02
C ARG A 12 11.42 -12.88 10.08
N GLY A 13 10.17 -12.43 9.98
CA GLY A 13 9.11 -12.75 10.94
C GLY A 13 9.51 -12.39 12.37
N GLN A 14 9.43 -13.34 13.30
CA GLN A 14 9.76 -13.15 14.72
C GLN A 14 11.21 -12.75 15.00
N ARG A 15 12.13 -12.95 14.06
CA ARG A 15 13.54 -12.53 14.17
C ARG A 15 13.77 -11.08 13.73
N SER A 16 12.74 -10.39 13.26
CA SER A 16 12.83 -8.99 12.84
C SER A 16 12.70 -8.05 14.03
N HIS A 17 13.71 -7.24 14.29
CA HIS A 17 13.65 -6.21 15.33
C HIS A 17 12.56 -5.16 15.04
N CYS A 18 12.39 -4.76 13.77
CA CYS A 18 11.35 -3.80 13.39
C CYS A 18 9.95 -4.35 13.66
N ILE A 19 9.68 -5.62 13.33
CA ILE A 19 8.40 -6.27 13.60
C ILE A 19 8.20 -6.38 15.12
N THR A 20 9.23 -6.78 15.89
CA THR A 20 9.14 -6.89 17.35
C THR A 20 8.74 -5.57 18.00
N VAL A 21 9.34 -4.46 17.59
CA VAL A 21 9.01 -3.12 18.09
C VAL A 21 7.58 -2.71 17.69
N ALA A 22 7.22 -2.93 16.44
CA ALA A 22 5.87 -2.62 15.96
C ALA A 22 4.80 -3.48 16.64
N ASP A 23 5.06 -4.77 16.88
CA ASP A 23 4.15 -5.67 17.59
C ASP A 23 3.90 -5.20 19.04
N ALA A 24 4.94 -4.69 19.72
CA ALA A 24 4.78 -4.08 21.04
C ALA A 24 3.85 -2.88 20.99
N PHE A 25 3.97 -2.00 19.99
CA PHE A 25 3.06 -0.90 19.75
C PHE A 25 1.63 -1.39 19.50
N ILE A 26 1.46 -2.35 18.60
CA ILE A 26 0.14 -2.91 18.24
C ILE A 26 -0.55 -3.53 19.46
N LYS A 27 0.20 -4.21 20.33
CA LYS A 27 -0.34 -4.77 21.58
C LYS A 27 -0.94 -3.69 22.49
N VAL A 28 -0.21 -2.59 22.70
CA VAL A 28 -0.69 -1.45 23.50
C VAL A 28 -1.84 -0.74 22.81
N TYR A 29 -1.76 -0.59 21.49
CA TYR A 29 -2.83 0.02 20.69
C TYR A 29 -4.16 -0.73 20.86
N LYS A 30 -4.15 -2.05 20.77
CA LYS A 30 -5.34 -2.90 20.99
C LYS A 30 -5.98 -2.69 22.35
N GLN A 31 -5.15 -2.54 23.40
CA GLN A 31 -5.65 -2.28 24.75
C GLN A 31 -6.35 -0.91 24.87
N LYS A 32 -5.82 0.10 24.17
CA LYS A 32 -6.35 1.47 24.20
C LYS A 32 -7.52 1.69 23.24
N ARG A 33 -7.61 0.89 22.18
CA ARG A 33 -8.61 0.98 21.12
C ARG A 33 -9.16 -0.40 20.77
N PRO A 34 -9.90 -1.04 21.72
CA PRO A 34 -10.39 -2.41 21.53
C PRO A 34 -11.36 -2.57 20.36
N ASP A 35 -12.09 -1.50 20.02
CA ASP A 35 -13.09 -1.50 18.95
C ASP A 35 -12.49 -1.27 17.55
N ASP A 36 -11.21 -0.86 17.47
CA ASP A 36 -10.57 -0.62 16.17
C ASP A 36 -10.17 -1.95 15.50
N LYS A 37 -10.44 -2.05 14.21
CA LYS A 37 -10.06 -3.21 13.40
C LYS A 37 -8.59 -3.09 12.99
N ILE A 38 -7.77 -4.10 13.31
CA ILE A 38 -6.39 -4.18 12.87
C ILE A 38 -6.27 -5.23 11.77
N VAL A 39 -5.74 -4.83 10.61
CA VAL A 39 -5.42 -5.72 9.50
C VAL A 39 -3.91 -5.73 9.33
N THR A 40 -3.30 -6.91 9.37
CA THR A 40 -1.86 -7.08 9.18
C THR A 40 -1.57 -7.56 7.76
N LEU A 41 -0.62 -6.92 7.11
CA LEU A 41 -0.11 -7.25 5.79
C LEU A 41 1.40 -7.38 5.85
N ASN A 42 1.95 -8.57 5.60
CA ASN A 42 3.38 -8.72 5.35
C ASN A 42 3.62 -8.74 3.83
N VAL A 43 4.39 -7.77 3.33
CA VAL A 43 4.62 -7.62 1.89
C VAL A 43 5.48 -8.73 1.29
N PHE A 44 6.15 -9.54 2.11
CA PHE A 44 6.91 -10.71 1.66
C PHE A 44 6.07 -11.98 1.56
N ASP A 45 5.01 -12.09 2.36
CA ASP A 45 4.12 -13.27 2.39
C ASP A 45 2.87 -13.06 1.54
N ALA A 46 2.46 -11.82 1.36
CA ALA A 46 1.28 -11.48 0.58
C ALA A 46 1.49 -11.69 -0.93
N SER A 47 0.43 -12.09 -1.62
CA SER A 47 0.40 -12.13 -3.08
C SER A 47 0.23 -10.70 -3.61
N ILE A 48 1.33 -9.97 -3.71
CA ILE A 48 1.37 -8.63 -4.30
C ILE A 48 1.63 -8.77 -5.79
N PRO A 49 0.78 -8.24 -6.67
CA PRO A 49 0.98 -8.33 -8.11
C PRO A 49 2.28 -7.62 -8.53
N SER A 50 2.89 -8.11 -9.60
CA SER A 50 4.02 -7.43 -10.23
C SER A 50 3.55 -6.15 -10.90
N PHE A 51 4.35 -5.08 -10.79
CA PHE A 51 4.16 -3.87 -11.57
C PHE A 51 5.06 -3.93 -12.79
N ASP A 52 4.76 -4.88 -13.68
CA ASP A 52 5.53 -5.21 -14.89
C ASP A 52 5.00 -4.50 -16.13
N GLY A 53 5.51 -4.88 -17.30
CA GLY A 53 5.18 -4.23 -18.57
C GLY A 53 3.68 -4.18 -18.86
N LEU A 54 2.91 -5.22 -18.55
CA LEU A 54 1.47 -5.25 -18.79
C LEU A 54 0.72 -4.32 -17.83
N ALA A 55 1.11 -4.28 -16.55
CA ALA A 55 0.53 -3.37 -15.57
C ALA A 55 0.86 -1.90 -15.91
N VAL A 56 2.08 -1.61 -16.33
CA VAL A 56 2.49 -0.28 -16.81
C VAL A 56 1.71 0.10 -18.07
N GLN A 57 1.54 -0.81 -19.03
CA GLN A 57 0.72 -0.57 -20.21
C GLN A 57 -0.73 -0.27 -19.84
N ALA A 58 -1.35 -1.04 -18.95
CA ALA A 58 -2.70 -0.80 -18.46
C ALA A 58 -2.85 0.60 -17.84
N LYS A 59 -1.86 1.04 -17.05
CA LYS A 59 -1.81 2.40 -16.50
C LYS A 59 -1.84 3.46 -17.60
N TYR A 60 -0.98 3.33 -18.61
CA TYR A 60 -0.92 4.31 -19.70
C TYR A 60 -2.14 4.27 -20.61
N THR A 61 -2.77 3.10 -20.80
CA THR A 61 -4.03 2.97 -21.54
C THR A 61 -5.10 3.86 -20.92
N ILE A 62 -5.26 3.83 -19.57
CA ILE A 62 -6.20 4.71 -18.87
C ILE A 62 -5.77 6.18 -18.97
N LEU A 63 -4.51 6.50 -18.74
CA LEU A 63 -4.00 7.87 -18.77
C LEU A 63 -4.23 8.54 -20.14
N HIS A 64 -4.23 7.75 -21.22
CA HIS A 64 -4.51 8.24 -22.56
C HIS A 64 -6.01 8.21 -22.94
N GLY A 65 -6.89 7.97 -21.97
CA GLY A 65 -8.34 7.94 -22.18
C GLY A 65 -8.85 6.78 -23.02
N LYS A 66 -8.08 5.68 -23.11
CA LYS A 66 -8.43 4.47 -23.84
C LYS A 66 -9.02 3.43 -22.92
N SER A 67 -9.80 2.48 -23.46
CA SER A 67 -10.32 1.34 -22.74
C SER A 67 -9.28 0.23 -22.67
N HIS A 68 -9.25 -0.48 -21.54
CA HIS A 68 -8.41 -1.66 -21.35
C HIS A 68 -8.79 -2.81 -22.28
N SER A 69 -7.81 -3.60 -22.73
CA SER A 69 -8.03 -4.96 -23.19
C SER A 69 -8.47 -5.87 -22.04
N GLU A 70 -8.94 -7.09 -22.35
CA GLU A 70 -9.32 -8.04 -21.29
C GLU A 70 -8.16 -8.39 -20.36
N GLU A 71 -6.96 -8.58 -20.92
CA GLU A 71 -5.74 -8.86 -20.15
C GLU A 71 -5.32 -7.66 -19.28
N GLU A 72 -5.34 -6.46 -19.82
CA GLU A 72 -5.06 -5.23 -19.07
C GLU A 72 -6.07 -5.02 -17.93
N LEU A 73 -7.35 -5.32 -18.19
CA LEU A 73 -8.41 -5.19 -17.20
C LEU A 73 -8.20 -6.13 -16.01
N GLU A 74 -7.82 -7.39 -16.25
CA GLU A 74 -7.56 -8.36 -15.20
C GLU A 74 -6.37 -7.94 -14.32
N VAL A 75 -5.26 -7.57 -14.96
CA VAL A 75 -4.07 -7.09 -14.24
C VAL A 75 -4.39 -5.83 -13.43
N TRP A 76 -5.12 -4.88 -14.02
CA TRP A 76 -5.46 -3.63 -13.34
C TRP A 76 -6.40 -3.84 -12.16
N LYS A 77 -7.35 -4.76 -12.23
CA LYS A 77 -8.20 -5.14 -11.09
C LYS A 77 -7.39 -5.65 -9.89
N ASN A 78 -6.28 -6.33 -10.13
CA ASN A 78 -5.40 -6.77 -9.06
C ASN A 78 -4.63 -5.60 -8.42
N VAL A 79 -4.24 -4.61 -9.22
CA VAL A 79 -3.67 -3.35 -8.71
C VAL A 79 -4.71 -2.59 -7.87
N GLU A 80 -5.94 -2.46 -8.38
CA GLU A 80 -7.02 -1.78 -7.65
C GLU A 80 -7.32 -2.41 -6.29
N LYS A 81 -7.30 -3.74 -6.18
CA LYS A 81 -7.49 -4.44 -4.89
C LYS A 81 -6.44 -4.05 -3.85
N VAL A 82 -5.18 -3.90 -4.28
CA VAL A 82 -4.09 -3.45 -3.38
C VAL A 82 -4.33 -2.02 -2.93
N ILE A 83 -4.71 -1.14 -3.86
CA ILE A 83 -5.02 0.26 -3.55
C ILE A 83 -6.24 0.35 -2.61
N GLU A 84 -7.29 -0.40 -2.88
CA GLU A 84 -8.52 -0.42 -2.05
C GLU A 84 -8.22 -0.87 -0.62
N GLN A 85 -7.42 -1.93 -0.46
CA GLN A 85 -7.00 -2.37 0.87
C GLN A 85 -6.30 -1.26 1.63
N PHE A 86 -5.40 -0.53 0.98
CA PHE A 86 -4.68 0.59 1.57
C PHE A 86 -5.61 1.75 1.88
N THR A 87 -6.35 2.26 0.89
CA THR A 87 -7.20 3.45 1.04
C THR A 87 -8.39 3.24 1.97
N SER A 88 -8.79 2.00 2.21
CA SER A 88 -9.85 1.66 3.18
C SER A 88 -9.43 1.76 4.64
N ALA A 89 -8.14 1.94 4.92
CA ALA A 89 -7.63 2.12 6.27
C ALA A 89 -7.63 3.59 6.69
N ASP A 90 -7.83 3.82 7.98
CA ASP A 90 -7.81 5.17 8.58
C ASP A 90 -6.44 5.49 9.18
N LYS A 91 -5.68 4.46 9.54
CA LYS A 91 -4.39 4.58 10.23
C LYS A 91 -3.42 3.53 9.70
N TYR A 92 -2.13 3.85 9.75
CA TYR A 92 -1.07 2.98 9.24
C TYR A 92 0.05 2.83 10.25
N VAL A 93 0.56 1.62 10.38
CA VAL A 93 1.81 1.30 11.08
C VAL A 93 2.68 0.51 10.12
N LEU A 94 3.91 0.96 9.91
CA LEU A 94 4.88 0.31 9.04
C LEU A 94 6.09 -0.18 9.85
N ALA A 95 6.36 -1.47 9.80
CA ALA A 95 7.59 -2.07 10.33
C ALA A 95 8.58 -2.25 9.19
N VAL A 96 9.55 -1.35 9.07
CA VAL A 96 10.45 -1.25 7.92
C VAL A 96 11.91 -1.37 8.35
N PRO A 97 12.61 -2.45 8.00
CA PRO A 97 14.06 -2.52 8.17
C PRO A 97 14.76 -1.67 7.08
N MET A 98 15.98 -1.26 7.39
CA MET A 98 16.84 -0.60 6.40
C MET A 98 17.67 -1.65 5.65
N TRP A 99 17.55 -1.69 4.33
CA TRP A 99 18.34 -2.54 3.44
C TRP A 99 19.14 -1.65 2.46
N ASN A 100 20.47 -1.76 2.50
CA ASN A 100 21.34 -0.97 1.64
C ASN A 100 21.01 0.54 1.66
N PHE A 101 20.81 1.09 2.86
CA PHE A 101 20.43 2.49 3.10
C PHE A 101 19.08 2.90 2.52
N SER A 102 18.20 1.96 2.24
CA SER A 102 16.86 2.19 1.69
C SER A 102 15.84 1.23 2.28
N ILE A 103 14.67 1.21 1.71
CA ILE A 103 13.59 0.28 2.07
C ILE A 103 13.76 -1.06 1.35
N PRO A 104 13.21 -2.16 1.88
CA PRO A 104 13.17 -3.43 1.18
C PRO A 104 12.44 -3.35 -0.17
N TYR A 105 12.91 -4.10 -1.16
CA TYR A 105 12.35 -4.05 -2.52
C TYR A 105 10.86 -4.41 -2.60
N ARG A 106 10.38 -5.31 -1.75
CA ARG A 106 8.96 -5.67 -1.73
C ARG A 106 8.08 -4.51 -1.24
N LEU A 107 8.59 -3.70 -0.29
CA LEU A 107 7.88 -2.49 0.11
C LEU A 107 7.85 -1.46 -1.02
N LYS A 108 8.96 -1.33 -1.77
CA LYS A 108 8.98 -0.45 -2.95
C LYS A 108 7.99 -0.92 -4.03
N GLN A 109 7.92 -2.23 -4.31
CA GLN A 109 6.91 -2.80 -5.19
C GLN A 109 5.49 -2.45 -4.73
N TYR A 110 5.22 -2.58 -3.45
CA TYR A 110 3.92 -2.22 -2.87
C TYR A 110 3.61 -0.73 -3.07
N ILE A 111 4.58 0.14 -2.82
CA ILE A 111 4.44 1.60 -3.04
C ILE A 111 4.20 1.91 -4.52
N ASP A 112 4.91 1.25 -5.44
CA ASP A 112 4.75 1.46 -6.87
C ASP A 112 3.34 1.05 -7.38
N LEU A 113 2.69 0.10 -6.71
CA LEU A 113 1.29 -0.25 -6.95
C LEU A 113 0.32 0.79 -6.37
N LEU A 114 0.61 1.32 -5.18
CA LEU A 114 -0.28 2.24 -4.48
C LEU A 114 -0.33 3.64 -5.10
N VAL A 115 0.82 4.15 -5.56
CA VAL A 115 0.94 5.54 -6.03
C VAL A 115 0.47 5.63 -7.47
N GLN A 116 -0.85 5.73 -7.65
CA GLN A 116 -1.49 5.82 -8.96
C GLN A 116 -2.34 7.08 -9.06
N PRO A 117 -2.25 7.82 -10.19
CA PRO A 117 -3.07 9.01 -10.41
C PRO A 117 -4.56 8.64 -10.46
N GLY A 118 -5.39 9.48 -9.84
CA GLY A 118 -6.81 9.25 -9.72
C GLY A 118 -7.24 8.34 -8.57
N TYR A 119 -6.29 7.64 -7.91
CA TYR A 119 -6.56 6.76 -6.77
C TYR A 119 -5.99 7.31 -5.46
N THR A 120 -4.70 7.60 -5.41
CA THR A 120 -4.01 8.08 -4.22
C THR A 120 -3.57 9.54 -4.34
N PHE A 121 -3.45 10.05 -5.54
CA PHE A 121 -3.18 11.47 -5.81
C PHE A 121 -3.87 11.92 -7.09
N SER A 122 -4.02 13.23 -7.25
CA SER A 122 -4.43 13.88 -8.50
C SER A 122 -3.48 15.03 -8.82
N PHE A 123 -3.44 15.39 -10.08
CA PHE A 123 -2.71 16.56 -10.57
C PHE A 123 -3.61 17.41 -11.44
N SER A 124 -3.56 18.73 -11.26
CA SER A 124 -4.17 19.70 -12.17
C SER A 124 -3.18 20.84 -12.43
N GLU A 125 -3.21 21.40 -13.63
CA GLU A 125 -2.33 22.51 -14.01
C GLU A 125 -2.50 23.73 -13.08
N ASP A 126 -3.75 23.99 -12.65
CA ASP A 126 -4.07 25.14 -11.78
C ASP A 126 -3.69 24.95 -10.31
N LYS A 127 -3.76 23.72 -9.80
CA LYS A 127 -3.62 23.43 -8.35
C LYS A 127 -2.42 22.54 -7.99
N GLY A 128 -1.68 22.05 -9.01
CA GLY A 128 -0.60 21.11 -8.80
C GLY A 128 -1.05 19.73 -8.30
N TYR A 129 -0.21 19.06 -7.52
CA TYR A 129 -0.51 17.76 -6.93
C TYR A 129 -1.43 17.91 -5.72
N LYS A 130 -2.42 17.03 -5.65
CA LYS A 130 -3.33 16.88 -4.51
C LYS A 130 -3.40 15.41 -4.14
N GLU A 131 -3.24 15.11 -2.86
CA GLU A 131 -3.50 13.76 -2.34
C GLU A 131 -4.99 13.44 -2.42
N ILE A 132 -5.31 12.25 -2.90
CA ILE A 132 -6.66 11.70 -2.87
C ILE A 132 -6.63 10.62 -1.79
N GLY A 133 -6.97 10.99 -0.59
CA GLY A 133 -7.01 10.08 0.52
C GLY A 133 -7.09 10.83 1.84
N ARG A 134 -7.41 10.13 2.90
CA ARG A 134 -7.61 10.71 4.23
C ARG A 134 -6.29 11.00 4.96
N ALA A 135 -5.27 11.48 4.30
CA ALA A 135 -4.12 12.04 4.99
C ALA A 135 -4.48 13.45 5.44
N HIS A 136 -5.19 13.54 6.54
CA HIS A 136 -5.22 14.76 7.31
C HIS A 136 -4.00 14.73 8.25
N VAL A 137 -3.02 15.51 7.95
CA VAL A 137 -2.01 15.93 8.89
C VAL A 137 -2.61 16.94 9.85
#